data_6d0b138acafa5d6ab0007768eff6e9ce
#
_entry.id   6d0b138acafa5d6ab0007768eff6e9ce
#
_cell.length_a   1.000
_cell.length_b   1.000
_cell.length_c   1.000
_cell.angle_alpha   90.00
_cell.angle_beta   90.00
_cell.angle_gamma   90.00
#
_symmetry.space_group_name_H-M   'P 1'
#
loop_
_entity.id
_entity.type
_entity.pdbx_description
1 polymer ?
#
loop_
_entity_poly.entity_id
_entity_poly.type
_entity_poly.pdbx_seq_one_letter_code
_entity_poly.pdbx_strand_id
1 'polypeptide(L)'
;MRSSALAPSPGCLVVFQQVGGAIARVPDEATAYGNRSADFDCFPLAIWDDPADDDKHREWARGLWEAVRPYSTGGVYANNLGEEGAQRTRAAYGVNHSRLVAVKRQYDPDNAFRLNQNIDPA
;
A
#
# COMPACT_ATOMS: atom_id res chain seq x y z
N MET A 1 8.12 -18.12 17.06
CA MET A 1 7.10 -17.25 17.66
C MET A 1 5.77 -17.54 16.96
N ARG A 2 4.75 -17.99 17.68
CA ARG A 2 3.40 -18.09 17.11
C ARG A 2 2.84 -16.67 17.09
N SER A 3 2.73 -16.07 15.91
CA SER A 3 1.93 -14.86 15.73
C SER A 3 0.53 -15.17 16.28
N SER A 4 0.01 -14.33 17.16
CA SER A 4 -1.37 -14.44 17.62
C SER A 4 -2.28 -14.25 16.42
N ALA A 5 -2.68 -15.37 15.80
CA ALA A 5 -3.53 -15.35 14.61
C ALA A 5 -4.97 -14.91 14.92
N LEU A 6 -5.27 -14.66 16.21
CA LEU A 6 -6.59 -14.23 16.65
C LEU A 6 -6.68 -12.70 16.54
N ALA A 7 -7.69 -12.24 15.80
CA ALA A 7 -8.04 -10.84 15.72
C ALA A 7 -8.33 -10.29 17.14
N PRO A 8 -7.75 -9.13 17.52
CA PRO A 8 -7.92 -8.57 18.86
C PRO A 8 -9.33 -8.01 19.13
N SER A 9 -10.12 -7.77 18.09
CA SER A 9 -11.50 -7.30 18.19
C SER A 9 -12.32 -7.74 16.98
N PRO A 10 -13.66 -7.68 17.05
CA PRO A 10 -14.53 -7.93 15.89
C PRO A 10 -14.34 -6.96 14.73
N GLY A 11 -13.74 -5.79 14.96
CA GLY A 11 -13.39 -4.80 13.93
C GLY A 11 -12.11 -5.12 13.16
N CYS A 12 -11.44 -6.24 13.48
CA CYS A 12 -10.22 -6.70 12.79
C CYS A 12 -10.58 -7.74 11.75
N LEU A 13 -10.18 -7.49 10.51
CA LEU A 13 -10.43 -8.40 9.39
C LEU A 13 -9.28 -8.38 8.38
N VAL A 14 -9.20 -9.42 7.57
CA VAL A 14 -8.29 -9.48 6.41
C VAL A 14 -9.11 -9.26 5.16
N VAL A 15 -8.75 -8.26 4.38
CA VAL A 15 -9.42 -7.95 3.12
C VAL A 15 -8.65 -8.55 1.97
N PHE A 16 -9.33 -9.31 1.12
CA PHE A 16 -8.85 -9.75 -0.19
C PHE A 16 -9.70 -9.05 -1.26
N GLN A 17 -9.09 -8.10 -1.94
CA GLN A 17 -9.72 -7.39 -3.04
C GLN A 17 -9.22 -7.96 -4.37
N GLN A 18 -10.13 -8.47 -5.19
CA GLN A 18 -9.76 -8.97 -6.52
C GLN A 18 -9.37 -7.80 -7.43
N VAL A 19 -8.17 -7.87 -8.01
CA VAL A 19 -7.60 -6.86 -8.92
C VAL A 19 -7.25 -7.41 -10.30
N GLY A 20 -7.58 -8.66 -10.57
CA GLY A 20 -7.41 -9.31 -11.88
C GLY A 20 -8.39 -8.84 -12.96
N GLY A 21 -8.59 -9.65 -13.97
CA GLY A 21 -9.57 -9.42 -15.04
C GLY A 21 -9.28 -8.19 -15.89
N ALA A 22 -10.16 -7.20 -15.90
CA ALA A 22 -10.01 -5.99 -16.70
C ALA A 22 -8.77 -5.17 -16.32
N ILE A 23 -8.43 -5.12 -15.04
CA ILE A 23 -7.25 -4.41 -14.52
C ILE A 23 -5.96 -5.04 -15.06
N ALA A 24 -5.87 -6.36 -15.06
CA ALA A 24 -4.70 -7.10 -15.53
C ALA A 24 -4.47 -7.04 -17.04
N ARG A 25 -5.49 -6.63 -17.83
CA ARG A 25 -5.35 -6.46 -19.29
C ARG A 25 -4.73 -5.13 -19.71
N VAL A 26 -4.58 -4.19 -18.79
CA VAL A 26 -3.94 -2.89 -19.05
C VAL A 26 -2.44 -3.04 -18.79
N PRO A 27 -1.55 -2.60 -19.71
CA PRO A 27 -0.10 -2.63 -19.46
C PRO A 27 0.31 -1.84 -18.22
N ASP A 28 1.33 -2.30 -17.51
CA ASP A 28 1.79 -1.69 -16.26
C ASP A 28 2.19 -0.21 -16.44
N GLU A 29 2.75 0.15 -17.61
CA GLU A 29 3.19 1.51 -17.92
C GLU A 29 2.09 2.44 -18.43
N ALA A 30 0.88 1.92 -18.68
CA ALA A 30 -0.19 2.71 -19.29
C ALA A 30 -0.76 3.81 -18.37
N THR A 31 -0.67 3.60 -17.04
CA THR A 31 -1.19 4.55 -16.03
C THR A 31 -0.23 4.64 -14.85
N ALA A 32 -0.53 5.45 -13.84
CA ALA A 32 0.26 5.51 -12.61
C ALA A 32 0.25 4.21 -11.80
N TYR A 33 -0.82 3.41 -11.91
CA TYR A 33 -0.93 2.11 -11.24
C TYR A 33 -0.20 1.03 -12.04
N GLY A 34 0.85 0.43 -11.45
CA GLY A 34 1.73 -0.54 -12.11
C GLY A 34 1.69 -1.98 -11.55
N ASN A 35 0.91 -2.24 -10.50
CA ASN A 35 0.87 -3.57 -9.85
C ASN A 35 -0.26 -4.44 -10.43
N ARG A 36 -0.25 -4.67 -11.75
CA ARG A 36 -1.36 -5.32 -12.47
C ARG A 36 -1.25 -6.82 -12.60
N SER A 37 -0.10 -7.39 -12.27
CA SER A 37 0.16 -8.83 -12.31
C SER A 37 -0.40 -9.60 -11.10
N ALA A 38 -0.81 -8.90 -10.05
CA ALA A 38 -1.42 -9.52 -8.88
C ALA A 38 -2.91 -9.83 -9.14
N ASP A 39 -3.37 -11.01 -8.73
CA ASP A 39 -4.79 -11.36 -8.78
C ASP A 39 -5.59 -10.74 -7.64
N PHE A 40 -4.94 -10.53 -6.50
CA PHE A 40 -5.56 -9.99 -5.28
C PHE A 40 -4.66 -8.96 -4.63
N ASP A 41 -5.27 -7.90 -4.11
CA ASP A 41 -4.70 -7.05 -3.07
C ASP A 41 -5.14 -7.59 -1.71
N CYS A 42 -4.18 -7.75 -0.79
CA CYS A 42 -4.42 -8.31 0.54
C CYS A 42 -3.90 -7.36 1.60
N PHE A 43 -4.79 -6.91 2.47
CA PHE A 43 -4.39 -6.03 3.57
C PHE A 43 -5.16 -6.31 4.86
N PRO A 44 -4.48 -6.20 6.02
CA PRO A 44 -5.15 -6.19 7.32
C PRO A 44 -5.90 -4.87 7.51
N LEU A 45 -7.12 -4.96 8.00
CA LEU A 45 -7.91 -3.81 8.43
C LEU A 45 -8.25 -3.99 9.91
N ALA A 46 -7.90 -3.00 10.74
CA ALA A 46 -8.24 -3.00 12.15
C ALA A 46 -8.98 -1.71 12.48
N ILE A 47 -10.16 -1.85 13.09
CA ILE A 47 -11.00 -0.75 13.56
C ILE A 47 -11.22 -0.94 15.05
N TRP A 48 -10.94 0.09 15.83
CA TRP A 48 -11.11 0.10 17.28
C TRP A 48 -11.40 1.51 17.76
N ASP A 49 -11.99 1.63 18.95
CA ASP A 49 -12.44 2.91 19.50
C ASP A 49 -11.55 3.41 20.64
N ASP A 50 -11.02 2.51 21.47
CA ASP A 50 -10.24 2.89 22.65
C ASP A 50 -8.75 3.07 22.29
N PRO A 51 -8.18 4.27 22.45
CA PRO A 51 -6.74 4.52 22.22
C PRO A 51 -5.82 3.64 23.06
N ALA A 52 -6.28 3.12 24.21
CA ALA A 52 -5.50 2.17 25.02
C ALA A 52 -5.22 0.85 24.28
N ASP A 53 -6.00 0.52 23.26
CA ASP A 53 -5.86 -0.67 22.43
C ASP A 53 -5.00 -0.47 21.17
N ASP A 54 -4.46 0.73 20.95
CA ASP A 54 -3.68 1.10 19.76
C ASP A 54 -2.56 0.10 19.46
N ASP A 55 -1.70 -0.16 20.42
CA ASP A 55 -0.53 -1.02 20.23
C ASP A 55 -0.93 -2.45 19.87
N LYS A 56 -1.94 -2.99 20.54
CA LYS A 56 -2.47 -4.33 20.30
C LYS A 56 -2.97 -4.51 18.86
N HIS A 57 -3.71 -3.53 18.34
CA HIS A 57 -4.27 -3.59 16.99
C HIS A 57 -3.21 -3.36 15.91
N ARG A 58 -2.29 -2.42 16.14
CA ARG A 58 -1.15 -2.17 15.24
C ARG A 58 -0.19 -3.36 15.18
N GLU A 59 0.10 -4.00 16.32
CA GLU A 59 0.93 -5.20 16.37
C GLU A 59 0.31 -6.36 15.60
N TRP A 60 -1.01 -6.58 15.78
CA TRP A 60 -1.74 -7.59 15.03
C TRP A 60 -1.65 -7.35 13.51
N ALA A 61 -1.92 -6.12 13.04
CA ALA A 61 -1.88 -5.79 11.64
C ALA A 61 -0.47 -5.98 11.03
N ARG A 62 0.58 -5.55 11.75
CA ARG A 62 1.98 -5.73 11.34
C ARG A 62 2.37 -7.20 11.32
N GLY A 63 1.99 -7.96 12.35
CA GLY A 63 2.28 -9.39 12.44
C GLY A 63 1.62 -10.19 11.30
N LEU A 64 0.39 -9.84 10.94
CA LEU A 64 -0.29 -10.43 9.79
C LEU A 64 0.43 -10.09 8.48
N TRP A 65 0.78 -8.81 8.27
CA TRP A 65 1.53 -8.39 7.11
C TRP A 65 2.86 -9.14 6.97
N GLU A 66 3.64 -9.26 8.05
CA GLU A 66 4.91 -10.00 8.03
C GLU A 66 4.72 -11.48 7.68
N ALA A 67 3.62 -12.09 8.12
CA ALA A 67 3.30 -13.48 7.79
C ALA A 67 2.91 -13.66 6.31
N VAL A 68 2.25 -12.69 5.69
CA VAL A 68 1.80 -12.73 4.29
C VAL A 68 2.90 -12.28 3.32
N ARG A 69 3.79 -11.39 3.73
CA ARG A 69 4.84 -10.79 2.90
C ARG A 69 5.66 -11.77 2.05
N PRO A 70 6.07 -12.96 2.52
CA PRO A 70 6.80 -13.93 1.71
C PRO A 70 6.01 -14.46 0.49
N TYR A 71 4.71 -14.34 0.51
CA TYR A 71 3.79 -14.81 -0.55
C TYR A 71 3.30 -13.69 -1.46
N SER A 72 3.73 -12.43 -1.18
CA SER A 72 3.33 -11.27 -1.97
C SER A 72 4.26 -11.04 -3.16
N THR A 73 3.77 -10.34 -4.18
CA THR A 73 4.57 -9.87 -5.32
C THR A 73 5.54 -8.76 -4.95
N GLY A 74 5.46 -8.21 -3.73
CA GLY A 74 6.22 -7.05 -3.28
C GLY A 74 5.62 -5.70 -3.68
N GLY A 75 4.62 -5.70 -4.58
CA GLY A 75 3.85 -4.52 -4.93
C GLY A 75 3.02 -4.00 -3.75
N VAL A 76 2.61 -2.74 -3.84
CA VAL A 76 1.72 -2.12 -2.86
C VAL A 76 0.79 -1.13 -3.55
N TYR A 77 -0.45 -1.07 -3.10
CA TYR A 77 -1.39 -0.09 -3.59
C TYR A 77 -1.20 1.24 -2.85
N ALA A 78 -0.94 2.32 -3.58
CA ALA A 78 -0.60 3.61 -2.98
C ALA A 78 -1.65 4.12 -1.98
N ASN A 79 -2.95 3.86 -2.22
CA ASN A 79 -4.02 4.27 -1.33
C ASN A 79 -4.08 3.49 -0.01
N ASN A 80 -3.40 2.34 0.06
CA ASN A 80 -3.30 1.53 1.28
C ASN A 80 -2.04 1.85 2.11
N LEU A 81 -1.20 2.78 1.64
CA LEU A 81 -0.04 3.25 2.37
C LEU A 81 -0.42 4.32 3.40
N GLY A 82 0.11 4.17 4.61
CA GLY A 82 0.21 5.24 5.59
C GLY A 82 1.51 6.05 5.43
N GLU A 83 2.05 6.55 6.53
CA GLU A 83 3.34 7.26 6.57
C GLU A 83 4.52 6.27 6.60
N GLU A 84 4.67 5.47 5.54
CA GLU A 84 5.68 4.40 5.45
C GLU A 84 6.98 4.83 4.76
N GLY A 85 7.06 6.10 4.34
CA GLY A 85 8.25 6.71 3.77
C GLY A 85 8.43 6.52 2.26
N ALA A 86 9.41 7.28 1.71
CA ALA A 86 9.62 7.41 0.26
C ALA A 86 9.93 6.09 -0.45
N GLN A 87 10.57 5.13 0.23
CA GLN A 87 10.87 3.81 -0.37
C GLN A 87 9.58 3.04 -0.69
N ARG A 88 8.59 3.07 0.21
CA ARG A 88 7.30 2.40 0.00
C ARG A 88 6.47 3.13 -1.06
N THR A 89 6.49 4.46 -1.06
CA THR A 89 5.87 5.27 -2.12
C THR A 89 6.44 4.92 -3.49
N ARG A 90 7.78 4.82 -3.60
CA ARG A 90 8.44 4.40 -4.85
C ARG A 90 8.02 2.98 -5.27
N ALA A 91 7.93 2.05 -4.33
CA ALA A 91 7.48 0.68 -4.60
C ALA A 91 6.02 0.63 -5.09
N ALA A 92 5.15 1.51 -4.57
CA ALA A 92 3.75 1.60 -4.99
C ALA A 92 3.60 1.99 -6.47
N TYR A 93 4.45 2.89 -6.95
CA TYR A 93 4.43 3.34 -8.35
C TYR A 93 5.33 2.50 -9.27
N GLY A 94 6.27 1.72 -8.71
CA GLY A 94 7.10 0.77 -9.43
C GLY A 94 7.76 1.38 -10.67
N VAL A 95 7.56 0.76 -11.83
CA VAL A 95 8.13 1.19 -13.13
C VAL A 95 7.69 2.59 -13.55
N ASN A 96 6.56 3.07 -13.04
CA ASN A 96 5.99 4.38 -13.40
C ASN A 96 6.58 5.54 -12.58
N HIS A 97 7.33 5.26 -11.50
CA HIS A 97 7.82 6.30 -10.59
C HIS A 97 8.65 7.39 -11.32
N SER A 98 9.59 6.99 -12.18
CA SER A 98 10.45 7.95 -12.90
C SER A 98 9.65 8.87 -13.84
N ARG A 99 8.62 8.34 -14.50
CA ARG A 99 7.71 9.12 -15.33
C ARG A 99 6.88 10.10 -14.50
N LEU A 100 6.41 9.65 -13.33
CA LEU A 100 5.67 10.52 -12.41
C LEU A 100 6.53 11.66 -11.87
N VAL A 101 7.83 11.41 -11.57
CA VAL A 101 8.79 12.48 -11.22
C VAL A 101 8.94 13.49 -12.36
N ALA A 102 9.04 13.04 -13.60
CA ALA A 102 9.13 13.95 -14.75
C ALA A 102 7.88 14.82 -14.91
N VAL A 103 6.69 14.22 -14.75
CA VAL A 103 5.41 14.94 -14.75
C VAL A 103 5.35 15.93 -13.58
N LYS A 104 5.76 15.52 -12.40
CA LYS A 104 5.80 16.38 -11.20
C LYS A 104 6.70 17.59 -11.42
N ARG A 105 7.91 17.39 -11.96
CA ARG A 105 8.84 18.49 -12.31
C ARG A 105 8.25 19.50 -13.29
N GLN A 106 7.45 19.03 -14.22
CA GLN A 106 6.84 19.88 -15.24
C GLN A 106 5.67 20.72 -14.70
N TYR A 107 4.81 20.10 -13.86
CA TYR A 107 3.52 20.70 -13.48
C TYR A 107 3.49 21.22 -12.04
N ASP A 108 4.38 20.75 -11.18
CA ASP A 108 4.46 21.15 -9.77
C ASP A 108 5.92 21.14 -9.28
N PRO A 109 6.81 21.95 -9.90
CA PRO A 109 8.23 21.97 -9.56
C PRO A 109 8.50 22.43 -8.12
N ASP A 110 7.64 23.27 -7.58
CA ASP A 110 7.74 23.79 -6.20
C ASP A 110 7.14 22.85 -5.17
N ASN A 111 6.66 21.67 -5.59
CA ASN A 111 6.06 20.66 -4.72
C ASN A 111 4.93 21.22 -3.83
N ALA A 112 4.05 22.02 -4.41
CA ALA A 112 2.90 22.60 -3.71
C ALA A 112 1.91 21.50 -3.27
N PHE A 113 1.67 20.49 -4.12
CA PHE A 113 0.85 19.31 -3.85
C PHE A 113 1.70 18.18 -3.28
N ARG A 114 1.98 18.20 -1.98
CA ARG A 114 2.94 17.31 -1.31
C ARG A 114 2.33 16.38 -0.24
N LEU A 115 1.02 16.34 -0.10
CA LEU A 115 0.37 15.49 0.88
C LEU A 115 0.25 14.03 0.41
N ASN A 116 -0.01 13.12 1.36
CA ASN A 116 -0.15 11.68 1.15
C ASN A 116 1.13 11.05 0.55
N GLN A 117 0.97 10.24 -0.50
CA GLN A 117 2.08 9.53 -1.15
C GLN A 117 2.79 10.44 -2.17
N ASN A 118 3.45 11.47 -1.67
CA ASN A 118 4.10 12.49 -2.50
C ASN A 118 5.12 11.89 -3.46
N ILE A 119 5.14 12.41 -4.69
CA ILE A 119 6.23 12.24 -5.66
C ILE A 119 7.10 13.49 -5.56
N ASP A 120 8.32 13.35 -5.03
CA ASP A 120 9.27 14.45 -4.93
C ASP A 120 9.78 14.84 -6.33
N PRO A 121 9.72 16.12 -6.73
CA PRO A 121 10.25 16.59 -8.01
C PRO A 121 11.77 16.66 -8.06
N ALA A 122 12.49 16.59 -6.92
CA ALA A 122 13.94 16.70 -6.82
C ALA A 122 14.71 15.52 -7.42
#